data_d1b18ec036c5d3b64d086dbcf8607063
#
_entry.id   d1b18ec036c5d3b64d086dbcf8607063
#
_cell.length_a   1.000
_cell.length_b   1.000
_cell.length_c   1.000
_cell.angle_alpha   90.00
_cell.angle_beta   90.00
_cell.angle_gamma   90.00
#
_symmetry.space_group_name_H-M   'P 1'
#
loop_
_entity.id
_entity.type
_entity.pdbx_description
1 polymer ?
#
loop_
_entity_poly.entity_id
_entity_poly.type
_entity_poly.pdbx_seq_one_letter_code
_entity_poly.pdbx_strand_id
1 'polypeptide(L)'
;VQNKIAITGHSAGIGKAIFDQYSPNTIGFSRSNGYDISKDMWNIIKESQDCDIFVNNAQSGFSQTEMLYALSKNFKGMIVNIGSLSKDWIKGHKPNYKYSIEKTALHKANDQLFWAGVNTCIIHPGYVDTKMARKFDVEKLSVENIVETFDWIINQSFCIKEISVSTKER
;
A
#
# COMPACT_ATOMS: atom_id res chain seq x y z
N VAL A 1 -21.36 -6.42 -8.56
CA VAL A 1 -20.32 -5.93 -9.50
C VAL A 1 -19.00 -6.04 -8.78
N GLN A 2 -18.02 -6.70 -9.36
CA GLN A 2 -16.70 -6.88 -8.75
C GLN A 2 -15.88 -5.60 -9.00
N ASN A 3 -15.25 -5.05 -7.94
CA ASN A 3 -14.44 -3.85 -8.02
C ASN A 3 -13.28 -4.01 -9.03
N LYS A 4 -13.03 -2.98 -9.82
CA LYS A 4 -11.87 -2.87 -10.69
C LYS A 4 -10.73 -2.23 -9.91
N ILE A 5 -9.59 -2.90 -9.83
CA ILE A 5 -8.48 -2.53 -8.94
C ILE A 5 -7.22 -2.18 -9.74
N ALA A 6 -6.62 -1.05 -9.46
CA ALA A 6 -5.27 -0.70 -9.88
C ALA A 6 -4.29 -0.95 -8.74
N ILE A 7 -3.13 -1.54 -8.99
CA ILE A 7 -2.15 -1.85 -7.96
C ILE A 7 -0.72 -1.59 -8.41
N THR A 8 0.06 -0.89 -7.59
CA THR A 8 1.50 -0.74 -7.79
C THR A 8 2.28 -1.85 -7.08
N GLY A 9 3.34 -2.38 -7.71
CA GLY A 9 4.17 -3.45 -7.14
C GLY A 9 3.52 -4.84 -7.18
N HIS A 10 2.72 -5.13 -8.21
CA HIS A 10 1.95 -6.38 -8.36
C HIS A 10 2.80 -7.64 -8.65
N SER A 11 4.10 -7.49 -8.85
CA SER A 11 4.94 -8.63 -9.28
C SER A 11 5.47 -9.51 -8.14
N ALA A 12 5.32 -9.09 -6.89
CA ALA A 12 5.79 -9.85 -5.73
C ALA A 12 5.07 -9.47 -4.41
N GLY A 13 5.19 -10.34 -3.41
CA GLY A 13 4.73 -10.10 -2.04
C GLY A 13 3.25 -9.73 -1.93
N ILE A 14 2.93 -8.76 -1.09
CA ILE A 14 1.55 -8.31 -0.84
C ILE A 14 0.87 -7.89 -2.13
N GLY A 15 1.54 -7.09 -2.96
CA GLY A 15 0.98 -6.61 -4.21
C GLY A 15 0.60 -7.75 -5.16
N LYS A 16 1.42 -8.80 -5.25
CA LYS A 16 1.11 -9.98 -6.06
C LYS A 16 -0.09 -10.75 -5.50
N ALA A 17 -0.16 -10.94 -4.19
CA ALA A 17 -1.25 -11.68 -3.57
C ALA A 17 -2.61 -10.99 -3.80
N ILE A 18 -2.67 -9.66 -3.65
CA ILE A 18 -3.89 -8.89 -3.96
C ILE A 18 -4.19 -8.97 -5.46
N PHE A 19 -3.18 -8.81 -6.33
CA PHE A 19 -3.37 -8.88 -7.77
C PHE A 19 -3.96 -10.23 -8.20
N ASP A 20 -3.41 -11.34 -7.72
CA ASP A 20 -3.87 -12.69 -8.07
C ASP A 20 -5.30 -12.97 -7.57
N GLN A 21 -5.62 -12.50 -6.35
CA GLN A 21 -6.95 -12.68 -5.73
C GLN A 21 -8.08 -12.03 -6.53
N TYR A 22 -7.83 -10.85 -7.12
CA TYR A 22 -8.86 -10.07 -7.80
C TYR A 22 -8.77 -10.14 -9.33
N SER A 23 -7.84 -10.90 -9.89
CA SER A 23 -7.76 -11.14 -11.34
C SER A 23 -9.03 -11.80 -11.85
N PRO A 24 -9.56 -11.44 -13.06
CA PRO A 24 -8.95 -10.56 -14.08
C PRO A 24 -9.29 -9.06 -13.93
N ASN A 25 -9.98 -8.63 -12.87
CA ASN A 25 -10.42 -7.24 -12.70
C ASN A 25 -9.33 -6.32 -12.11
N THR A 26 -8.06 -6.69 -12.27
CA THR A 26 -6.92 -5.97 -11.70
C THR A 26 -5.97 -5.49 -12.77
N ILE A 27 -5.51 -4.23 -12.67
CA ILE A 27 -4.43 -3.67 -13.48
C ILE A 27 -3.20 -3.52 -12.59
N GLY A 28 -2.10 -4.15 -12.98
CA GLY A 28 -0.86 -4.14 -12.20
C GLY A 28 0.22 -3.26 -12.82
N PHE A 29 0.91 -2.48 -11.99
CA PHE A 29 2.03 -1.62 -12.36
C PHE A 29 3.28 -1.99 -11.57
N SER A 30 4.33 -2.39 -12.24
CA SER A 30 5.63 -2.68 -11.62
C SER A 30 6.77 -2.58 -12.63
N ARG A 31 7.99 -2.59 -12.15
CA ARG A 31 9.16 -2.57 -13.04
C ARG A 31 9.23 -3.78 -13.97
N SER A 32 8.60 -4.90 -13.61
CA SER A 32 8.56 -6.10 -14.46
C SER A 32 7.74 -5.91 -15.75
N ASN A 33 6.80 -4.96 -15.76
CA ASN A 33 6.02 -4.58 -16.94
C ASN A 33 6.23 -3.12 -17.36
N GLY A 34 7.36 -2.52 -16.96
CA GLY A 34 7.83 -1.23 -17.48
C GLY A 34 7.41 0.00 -16.68
N TYR A 35 6.77 -0.16 -15.50
CA TYR A 35 6.36 0.97 -14.68
C TYR A 35 7.22 1.12 -13.41
N ASP A 36 7.79 2.31 -13.22
CA ASP A 36 8.48 2.70 -11.99
C ASP A 36 7.75 3.88 -11.34
N ILE A 37 7.27 3.70 -10.10
CA ILE A 37 6.49 4.73 -9.39
C ILE A 37 7.25 6.04 -9.20
N SER A 38 8.58 6.03 -9.26
CA SER A 38 9.41 7.24 -9.16
C SER A 38 9.54 8.02 -10.47
N LYS A 39 9.11 7.44 -11.59
CA LYS A 39 9.26 8.03 -12.94
C LYS A 39 7.93 8.11 -13.69
N ASP A 40 7.09 7.08 -13.53
CA ASP A 40 5.91 6.87 -14.36
C ASP A 40 4.59 7.18 -13.64
N MET A 41 4.65 7.87 -12.50
CA MET A 41 3.51 8.14 -11.62
C MET A 41 2.28 8.67 -12.37
N TRP A 42 2.46 9.62 -13.27
CA TRP A 42 1.35 10.23 -14.01
C TRP A 42 0.72 9.30 -15.02
N ASN A 43 1.52 8.43 -15.67
CA ASN A 43 1.00 7.40 -16.58
C ASN A 43 0.20 6.35 -15.79
N ILE A 44 0.71 5.90 -14.64
CA ILE A 44 0.01 4.98 -13.73
C ILE A 44 -1.34 5.55 -13.31
N ILE A 45 -1.38 6.80 -12.86
CA ILE A 45 -2.63 7.46 -12.45
C ILE A 45 -3.60 7.56 -13.63
N LYS A 46 -3.12 7.95 -14.81
CA LYS A 46 -3.94 8.07 -16.02
C LYS A 46 -4.59 6.73 -16.40
N GLU A 47 -3.84 5.65 -16.38
CA GLU A 47 -4.32 4.31 -16.73
C GLU A 47 -5.25 3.70 -15.66
N SER A 48 -5.24 4.26 -14.44
CA SER A 48 -6.07 3.82 -13.33
C SER A 48 -7.42 4.54 -13.21
N GLN A 49 -7.72 5.52 -14.07
CA GLN A 49 -8.89 6.40 -13.92
C GLN A 49 -10.24 5.68 -13.89
N ASP A 50 -10.34 4.53 -14.57
CA ASP A 50 -11.55 3.71 -14.63
C ASP A 50 -11.61 2.63 -13.54
N CYS A 51 -10.71 2.67 -12.57
CA CYS A 51 -10.72 1.74 -11.45
C CYS A 51 -11.50 2.29 -10.25
N ASP A 52 -12.11 1.39 -9.49
CA ASP A 52 -12.85 1.71 -8.26
C ASP A 52 -11.90 1.87 -7.07
N ILE A 53 -10.79 1.13 -7.08
CA ILE A 53 -9.82 1.09 -5.99
C ILE A 53 -8.39 1.20 -6.55
N PHE A 54 -7.56 2.00 -5.87
CA PHE A 54 -6.11 2.07 -6.12
C PHE A 54 -5.34 1.56 -4.92
N VAL A 55 -4.56 0.49 -5.10
CA VAL A 55 -3.66 -0.05 -4.07
C VAL A 55 -2.26 0.52 -4.24
N ASN A 56 -1.91 1.48 -3.41
CA ASN A 56 -0.62 2.15 -3.37
C ASN A 56 0.38 1.32 -2.54
N ASN A 57 0.99 0.31 -3.17
CA ASN A 57 1.80 -0.70 -2.48
C ASN A 57 3.31 -0.61 -2.77
N ALA A 58 3.71 -0.23 -4.00
CA ALA A 58 5.13 -0.17 -4.35
C ALA A 58 5.90 0.85 -3.51
N GLN A 59 7.11 0.48 -3.09
CA GLN A 59 8.00 1.30 -2.27
C GLN A 59 9.22 1.76 -3.07
N SER A 60 9.46 3.07 -3.14
CA SER A 60 10.66 3.69 -3.71
C SER A 60 10.87 5.08 -3.10
N GLY A 61 11.69 5.19 -2.05
CA GLY A 61 11.87 6.45 -1.35
C GLY A 61 10.53 7.05 -0.89
N PHE A 62 10.33 8.33 -1.15
CA PHE A 62 9.07 9.03 -0.84
C PHE A 62 8.01 8.94 -1.95
N SER A 63 8.30 8.23 -3.06
CA SER A 63 7.39 8.18 -4.22
C SER A 63 6.01 7.61 -3.89
N GLN A 64 5.90 6.73 -2.87
CA GLN A 64 4.61 6.24 -2.40
C GLN A 64 3.76 7.35 -1.76
N THR A 65 4.39 8.26 -1.03
CA THR A 65 3.73 9.45 -0.44
C THR A 65 3.34 10.45 -1.51
N GLU A 66 4.23 10.71 -2.46
CA GLU A 66 3.96 11.60 -3.61
C GLU A 66 2.81 11.06 -4.48
N MET A 67 2.78 9.74 -4.71
CA MET A 67 1.68 9.05 -5.40
C MET A 67 0.35 9.27 -4.69
N LEU A 68 0.29 9.17 -3.36
CA LEU A 68 -0.92 9.40 -2.58
C LEU A 68 -1.44 10.84 -2.77
N TYR A 69 -0.57 11.85 -2.72
CA TYR A 69 -0.97 13.25 -2.98
C TYR A 69 -1.42 13.47 -4.43
N ALA A 70 -0.80 12.83 -5.39
CA ALA A 70 -1.19 12.93 -6.79
C ALA A 70 -2.55 12.24 -7.04
N LEU A 71 -2.78 11.06 -6.46
CA LEU A 71 -4.05 10.35 -6.50
C LEU A 71 -5.17 11.16 -5.86
N SER A 72 -4.94 11.80 -4.71
CA SER A 72 -5.96 12.59 -4.00
C SER A 72 -6.59 13.70 -4.84
N LYS A 73 -5.89 14.16 -5.87
CA LYS A 73 -6.36 15.21 -6.79
C LYS A 73 -6.98 14.65 -8.07
N ASN A 74 -6.58 13.47 -8.49
CA ASN A 74 -6.83 12.97 -9.85
C ASN A 74 -7.59 11.65 -9.90
N PHE A 75 -7.78 10.96 -8.77
CA PHE A 75 -8.45 9.67 -8.69
C PHE A 75 -9.74 9.80 -7.86
N LYS A 76 -10.84 9.20 -8.32
CA LYS A 76 -12.16 9.32 -7.68
C LYS A 76 -12.54 8.13 -6.81
N GLY A 77 -11.85 7.01 -6.97
CA GLY A 77 -12.12 5.79 -6.21
C GLY A 77 -11.50 5.78 -4.82
N MET A 78 -11.53 4.63 -4.17
CA MET A 78 -10.89 4.42 -2.87
C MET A 78 -9.38 4.22 -3.04
N ILE A 79 -8.57 4.86 -2.21
CA ILE A 79 -7.12 4.67 -2.17
C ILE A 79 -6.76 3.83 -0.94
N VAL A 80 -6.16 2.66 -1.14
CA VAL A 80 -5.64 1.82 -0.05
C VAL A 80 -4.11 1.81 -0.08
N ASN A 81 -3.50 2.39 0.95
CA ASN A 81 -2.05 2.46 1.08
C ASN A 81 -1.51 1.26 1.86
N ILE A 82 -0.42 0.66 1.42
CA ILE A 82 0.32 -0.34 2.19
C ILE A 82 1.46 0.36 2.94
N GLY A 83 1.19 0.63 4.21
CA GLY A 83 2.13 1.22 5.16
C GLY A 83 3.09 0.20 5.77
N SER A 84 3.41 0.39 7.05
CA SER A 84 4.19 -0.55 7.86
C SER A 84 4.14 -0.14 9.33
N LEU A 85 4.19 -1.08 10.27
CA LEU A 85 4.40 -0.80 11.70
C LEU A 85 5.78 -0.17 11.97
N SER A 86 6.74 -0.29 11.03
CA SER A 86 8.05 0.37 11.15
C SER A 86 7.96 1.90 11.18
N LYS A 87 6.82 2.49 10.88
CA LYS A 87 6.55 3.94 11.04
C LYS A 87 6.81 4.45 12.47
N ASP A 88 6.66 3.56 13.45
CA ASP A 88 6.85 3.89 14.88
C ASP A 88 8.28 3.60 15.38
N TRP A 89 9.16 3.06 14.53
CA TRP A 89 10.49 2.59 14.92
C TRP A 89 11.60 3.50 14.41
N ILE A 90 12.11 4.35 15.30
CA ILE A 90 13.27 5.21 14.99
C ILE A 90 14.56 4.43 15.24
N LYS A 91 15.35 4.20 14.18
CA LYS A 91 16.66 3.53 14.25
C LYS A 91 17.81 4.55 14.26
N GLY A 92 17.96 5.28 15.37
CA GLY A 92 18.98 6.33 15.51
C GLY A 92 20.43 5.85 15.27
N HIS A 93 20.72 4.56 15.53
CA HIS A 93 22.02 3.94 15.25
C HIS A 93 22.25 3.59 13.75
N LYS A 94 21.25 3.82 12.88
CA LYS A 94 21.32 3.56 11.43
C LYS A 94 20.88 4.79 10.64
N PRO A 95 21.70 5.86 10.57
CA PRO A 95 21.30 7.14 9.98
C PRO A 95 20.89 7.06 8.51
N ASN A 96 21.36 6.04 7.78
CA ASN A 96 20.99 5.82 6.36
C ASN A 96 19.74 4.94 6.17
N TYR A 97 19.11 4.48 7.25
CA TYR A 97 17.90 3.66 7.18
C TYR A 97 16.66 4.56 7.11
N LYS A 98 16.28 4.96 5.90
CA LYS A 98 15.18 5.90 5.64
C LYS A 98 13.79 5.26 5.66
N TYR A 99 13.68 3.95 5.56
CA TYR A 99 12.40 3.25 5.38
C TYR A 99 11.34 3.62 6.42
N SER A 100 11.71 3.68 7.71
CA SER A 100 10.75 4.08 8.76
C SER A 100 10.25 5.50 8.56
N ILE A 101 11.12 6.43 8.13
CA ILE A 101 10.77 7.82 7.86
C ILE A 101 9.85 7.92 6.64
N GLU A 102 10.13 7.16 5.59
CA GLU A 102 9.28 7.10 4.39
C GLU A 102 7.88 6.57 4.73
N LYS A 103 7.78 5.53 5.58
CA LYS A 103 6.50 4.99 6.03
C LYS A 103 5.76 5.92 7.02
N THR A 104 6.49 6.67 7.83
CA THR A 104 5.92 7.73 8.68
C THR A 104 5.34 8.86 7.82
N ALA A 105 6.05 9.28 6.78
CA ALA A 105 5.57 10.30 5.85
C ALA A 105 4.27 9.86 5.16
N LEU A 106 4.22 8.62 4.66
CA LEU A 106 3.00 8.05 4.05
C LEU A 106 1.84 8.02 5.05
N HIS A 107 2.09 7.59 6.30
CA HIS A 107 1.07 7.56 7.36
C HIS A 107 0.52 8.97 7.63
N LYS A 108 1.38 9.97 7.79
CA LYS A 108 0.94 11.35 8.04
C LYS A 108 0.23 11.99 6.85
N ALA A 109 0.64 11.66 5.63
CA ALA A 109 -0.08 12.07 4.42
C ALA A 109 -1.49 11.45 4.37
N ASN A 110 -1.62 10.15 4.69
CA ASN A 110 -2.93 9.49 4.78
C ASN A 110 -3.81 10.14 5.85
N ASP A 111 -3.29 10.44 7.05
CA ASP A 111 -4.02 11.15 8.10
C ASP A 111 -4.56 12.49 7.60
N GLN A 112 -3.70 13.31 7.00
CA GLN A 112 -4.08 14.62 6.48
C GLN A 112 -5.18 14.53 5.42
N LEU A 113 -5.01 13.63 4.46
CA LEU A 113 -5.94 13.50 3.33
C LEU A 113 -7.27 12.86 3.75
N PHE A 114 -7.26 11.91 4.68
CA PHE A 114 -8.48 11.35 5.26
C PHE A 114 -9.33 12.43 5.92
N TRP A 115 -8.74 13.29 6.75
CA TRP A 115 -9.45 14.39 7.40
C TRP A 115 -9.83 15.53 6.43
N ALA A 116 -9.19 15.59 5.28
CA ALA A 116 -9.58 16.48 4.18
C ALA A 116 -10.73 15.91 3.31
N GLY A 117 -11.27 14.72 3.67
CA GLY A 117 -12.40 14.10 2.98
C GLY A 117 -12.03 13.22 1.79
N VAL A 118 -10.74 12.90 1.60
CA VAL A 118 -10.30 11.95 0.58
C VAL A 118 -10.65 10.53 1.03
N ASN A 119 -11.22 9.71 0.15
CA ASN A 119 -11.51 8.31 0.42
C ASN A 119 -10.21 7.48 0.42
N THR A 120 -9.49 7.52 1.51
CA THR A 120 -8.19 6.86 1.69
C THR A 120 -8.13 6.07 2.99
N CYS A 121 -7.46 4.92 2.95
CA CYS A 121 -7.16 4.06 4.09
C CYS A 121 -5.69 3.63 4.03
N ILE A 122 -5.10 3.32 5.18
CA ILE A 122 -3.77 2.74 5.25
C ILE A 122 -3.75 1.47 6.09
N ILE A 123 -3.17 0.40 5.55
CA ILE A 123 -2.88 -0.85 6.28
C ILE A 123 -1.43 -0.79 6.74
N HIS A 124 -1.17 -0.99 8.02
CA HIS A 124 0.16 -1.05 8.62
C HIS A 124 0.51 -2.50 9.01
N PRO A 125 1.09 -3.30 8.09
CA PRO A 125 1.55 -4.64 8.45
C PRO A 125 2.78 -4.60 9.35
N GLY A 126 2.87 -5.60 10.24
CA GLY A 126 4.12 -6.02 10.86
C GLY A 126 5.03 -6.73 9.85
N TYR A 127 5.78 -7.73 10.33
CA TYR A 127 6.55 -8.58 9.43
C TYR A 127 5.61 -9.49 8.63
N VAL A 128 5.70 -9.43 7.31
CA VAL A 128 4.94 -10.29 6.38
C VAL A 128 5.93 -11.22 5.66
N ASP A 129 5.57 -12.49 5.49
CA ASP A 129 6.42 -13.48 4.81
C ASP A 129 6.57 -13.17 3.32
N THR A 130 7.48 -12.26 3.04
CA THR A 130 7.87 -11.80 1.72
C THR A 130 9.38 -11.85 1.58
N LYS A 131 9.88 -11.74 0.34
CA LYS A 131 11.33 -11.66 0.08
C LYS A 131 12.02 -10.56 0.90
N MET A 132 11.33 -9.44 1.16
CA MET A 132 11.86 -8.32 1.95
C MET A 132 12.10 -8.70 3.41
N ALA A 133 11.24 -9.54 3.99
CA ALA A 133 11.30 -9.92 5.41
C ALA A 133 12.06 -11.22 5.68
N ARG A 134 12.54 -11.95 4.66
CA ARG A 134 13.22 -13.26 4.83
C ARG A 134 14.41 -13.24 5.78
N LYS A 135 15.13 -12.13 5.85
CA LYS A 135 16.34 -11.99 6.69
C LYS A 135 16.04 -11.82 8.19
N PHE A 136 14.77 -11.63 8.57
CA PHE A 136 14.39 -11.48 9.96
C PHE A 136 13.90 -12.82 10.51
N ASP A 137 14.50 -13.26 11.62
CA ASP A 137 14.12 -14.46 12.37
C ASP A 137 13.06 -14.08 13.41
N VAL A 138 11.85 -13.88 12.92
CA VAL A 138 10.68 -13.51 13.72
C VAL A 138 9.45 -14.18 13.12
N GLU A 139 8.40 -14.34 13.92
CA GLU A 139 7.10 -14.75 13.41
C GLU A 139 6.58 -13.73 12.39
N LYS A 140 5.99 -14.21 11.31
CA LYS A 140 5.53 -13.38 10.20
C LYS A 140 4.06 -13.64 9.90
N LEU A 141 3.36 -12.59 9.54
CA LEU A 141 2.05 -12.71 8.88
C LEU A 141 2.24 -13.37 7.52
N SER A 142 1.27 -14.16 7.10
CA SER A 142 1.19 -14.57 5.70
C SER A 142 0.73 -13.40 4.81
N VAL A 143 0.97 -13.47 3.52
CA VAL A 143 0.43 -12.46 2.58
C VAL A 143 -1.09 -12.53 2.53
N GLU A 144 -1.67 -13.71 2.74
CA GLU A 144 -3.12 -13.95 2.80
C GLU A 144 -3.77 -13.16 3.93
N ASN A 145 -3.12 -13.01 5.10
CA ASN A 145 -3.67 -12.18 6.19
C ASN A 145 -3.83 -10.72 5.77
N ILE A 146 -2.96 -10.22 4.88
CA ILE A 146 -3.09 -8.86 4.37
C ILE A 146 -4.18 -8.79 3.29
N VAL A 147 -4.33 -9.83 2.46
CA VAL A 147 -5.43 -9.93 1.50
C VAL A 147 -6.78 -9.96 2.21
N GLU A 148 -6.93 -10.76 3.27
CA GLU A 148 -8.14 -10.82 4.11
C GLU A 148 -8.46 -9.45 4.74
N THR A 149 -7.43 -8.76 5.24
CA THR A 149 -7.58 -7.40 5.81
C THR A 149 -8.03 -6.41 4.73
N PHE A 150 -7.42 -6.46 3.55
CA PHE A 150 -7.80 -5.64 2.41
C PHE A 150 -9.24 -5.92 1.98
N ASP A 151 -9.62 -7.20 1.82
CA ASP A 151 -10.97 -7.62 1.45
C ASP A 151 -11.99 -7.11 2.47
N TRP A 152 -11.70 -7.24 3.76
CA TRP A 152 -12.57 -6.73 4.81
C TRP A 152 -12.76 -5.20 4.69
N ILE A 153 -11.67 -4.43 4.47
CA ILE A 153 -11.72 -2.97 4.36
C ILE A 153 -12.64 -2.52 3.22
N ILE A 154 -12.46 -3.09 2.02
CA ILE A 154 -13.17 -2.63 0.82
C ILE A 154 -14.66 -3.01 0.82
N ASN A 155 -15.08 -3.91 1.70
CA ASN A 155 -16.47 -4.34 1.85
C ASN A 155 -17.23 -3.62 2.97
N GLN A 156 -16.62 -2.61 3.64
CA GLN A 156 -17.31 -1.85 4.68
C GLN A 156 -18.16 -0.72 4.12
N SER A 157 -19.26 -0.43 4.80
CA SER A 157 -20.16 0.72 4.50
C SER A 157 -19.74 2.02 5.20
N PHE A 158 -18.62 2.00 5.95
CA PHE A 158 -18.07 3.13 6.69
C PHE A 158 -16.61 3.35 6.36
N CYS A 159 -16.10 4.57 6.61
CA CYS A 159 -14.71 4.91 6.33
C CYS A 159 -13.77 4.36 7.40
N ILE A 160 -12.71 3.71 6.96
CA ILE A 160 -11.62 3.22 7.81
C ILE A 160 -10.39 4.05 7.49
N LYS A 161 -9.87 4.75 8.50
CA LYS A 161 -8.68 5.59 8.33
C LYS A 161 -7.41 4.76 8.28
N GLU A 162 -7.26 3.82 9.22
CA GLU A 162 -6.08 2.98 9.33
C GLU A 162 -6.36 1.66 10.06
N ILE A 163 -5.59 0.63 9.73
CA ILE A 163 -5.55 -0.65 10.43
C ILE A 163 -4.10 -1.09 10.61
N SER A 164 -3.76 -1.52 11.80
CA SER A 164 -2.49 -2.18 12.11
C SER A 164 -2.69 -3.68 12.26
N VAL A 165 -1.89 -4.47 11.58
CA VAL A 165 -1.95 -5.95 11.56
C VAL A 165 -0.60 -6.51 11.96
N SER A 166 -0.58 -7.38 12.97
CA SER A 166 0.65 -8.02 13.44
C SER A 166 0.36 -9.47 13.89
N THR A 167 1.40 -10.27 14.06
CA THR A 167 1.29 -11.58 14.70
C THR A 167 0.85 -11.44 16.15
N LYS A 168 0.35 -12.54 16.76
CA LYS A 168 -0.11 -12.54 18.16
C LYS A 168 1.05 -12.37 19.14
N GLU A 169 2.21 -12.91 18.81
CA GLU A 169 3.44 -12.71 19.59
C GLU A 169 4.07 -11.35 19.23
N ARG A 170 4.33 -10.54 20.25
CA ARG A 170 4.88 -9.17 20.14
C ARG A 170 6.26 -9.10 20.77
#